data_a05bef360595312fa19815bac4f4b55e
#
_entry.id   a05bef360595312fa19815bac4f4b55e
#
_cell.length_a   1.000
_cell.length_b   1.000
_cell.length_c   1.000
_cell.angle_alpha   90.00
_cell.angle_beta   90.00
_cell.angle_gamma   90.00
#
_symmetry.space_group_name_H-M   'P 1'
#
loop_
_entity.id
_entity.type
_entity.pdbx_description
1 polymer ?
#
loop_
_entity_poly.entity_id
_entity_poly.type
_entity_poly.pdbx_seq_one_letter_code
_entity_poly.pdbx_strand_id
1 'polypeptide(L)'
;YKKLSVREDSALDVLHQLGRDDGVQLIDPTLQLTKDEWLRLASPRLVKQPYLILMLLYNEDNHATEYARKIADKKGLKLIKISWEMKKPPMVDQLFTHRSPADFLSLFANADFVVTNSFHGLAFSINLERDFVVVPRNEFNSRIESLLTLTDLQERLVSTENAALAE
;
A
#
# COMPACT_ATOMS: atom_id res chain seq x y z
N TYR A 1 -12.78 7.27 28.03
CA TYR A 1 -11.51 7.78 27.55
C TYR A 1 -11.44 9.29 27.71
N LYS A 2 -10.28 9.84 28.07
CA LYS A 2 -10.08 11.29 28.25
C LYS A 2 -9.85 12.04 26.91
N LYS A 3 -9.29 11.36 25.92
CA LYS A 3 -9.06 11.86 24.56
C LYS A 3 -9.27 10.74 23.55
N LEU A 4 -9.74 11.09 22.37
CA LEU A 4 -9.98 10.17 21.27
C LEU A 4 -9.25 10.66 20.02
N SER A 5 -8.63 9.73 19.31
CA SER A 5 -8.08 10.00 17.99
C SER A 5 -8.51 8.93 16.99
N VAL A 6 -8.66 9.33 15.75
CA VAL A 6 -9.06 8.46 14.64
C VAL A 6 -8.08 8.62 13.48
N ARG A 7 -7.96 7.62 12.63
CA ARG A 7 -7.04 7.64 11.48
C ARG A 7 -7.69 8.13 10.19
N GLU A 8 -9.01 8.17 10.14
CA GLU A 8 -9.81 8.56 8.98
C GLU A 8 -10.85 9.60 9.40
N ASP A 9 -11.13 10.53 8.52
CA ASP A 9 -12.07 11.64 8.74
C ASP A 9 -13.50 11.14 9.01
N SER A 10 -13.96 10.14 8.24
CA SER A 10 -15.28 9.52 8.43
C SER A 10 -15.53 8.98 9.84
N ALA A 11 -14.48 8.63 10.58
CA ALA A 11 -14.59 8.19 11.96
C ALA A 11 -14.85 9.35 12.93
N LEU A 12 -14.59 10.61 12.57
CA LEU A 12 -15.02 11.79 13.34
C LEU A 12 -16.53 11.93 13.32
N ASP A 13 -17.18 11.66 12.17
CA ASP A 13 -18.63 11.68 12.05
C ASP A 13 -19.28 10.64 12.97
N VAL A 14 -18.69 9.45 13.08
CA VAL A 14 -19.14 8.41 14.01
C VAL A 14 -19.00 8.87 15.45
N LEU A 15 -17.88 9.52 15.82
CA LEU A 15 -17.70 10.08 17.17
C LEU A 15 -18.74 11.16 17.47
N HIS A 16 -19.03 12.05 16.51
CA HIS A 16 -20.04 13.08 16.63
C HIS A 16 -21.45 12.48 16.88
N GLN A 17 -21.82 11.46 16.11
CA GLN A 17 -23.09 10.72 16.33
C GLN A 17 -23.19 10.09 17.71
N LEU A 18 -22.05 9.74 18.33
CA LEU A 18 -21.96 9.23 19.69
C LEU A 18 -21.87 10.33 20.77
N GLY A 19 -22.07 11.61 20.38
CA GLY A 19 -22.02 12.75 21.29
C GLY A 19 -20.61 13.14 21.73
N ARG A 20 -19.59 12.86 20.92
CA ARG A 20 -18.17 13.18 21.20
C ARG A 20 -17.62 14.09 20.12
N ASP A 21 -17.47 15.38 20.46
CA ASP A 21 -16.91 16.42 19.57
C ASP A 21 -15.43 16.71 19.84
N ASP A 22 -14.82 15.99 20.77
CA ASP A 22 -13.42 16.12 21.18
C ASP A 22 -12.46 15.15 20.47
N GLY A 23 -12.96 14.45 19.44
CA GLY A 23 -12.14 13.61 18.57
C GLY A 23 -11.20 14.41 17.67
N VAL A 24 -9.99 13.90 17.44
CA VAL A 24 -9.04 14.48 16.49
C VAL A 24 -8.59 13.43 15.50
N GLN A 25 -8.42 13.84 14.24
CA GLN A 25 -7.80 12.97 13.26
C GLN A 25 -6.28 13.03 13.42
N LEU A 26 -5.65 11.86 13.50
CA LEU A 26 -4.19 11.69 13.52
C LEU A 26 -3.77 10.69 12.45
N ILE A 27 -2.56 10.85 11.96
CA ILE A 27 -1.96 9.88 11.03
C ILE A 27 -1.78 8.51 11.71
N ASP A 28 -1.72 7.46 10.90
CA ASP A 28 -1.44 6.12 11.40
C ASP A 28 -0.09 6.06 12.12
N PRO A 29 0.05 5.32 13.23
CA PRO A 29 1.32 5.19 13.95
C PRO A 29 2.51 4.74 13.09
N THR A 30 2.27 3.99 12.00
CA THR A 30 3.34 3.60 11.07
C THR A 30 4.00 4.79 10.37
N LEU A 31 3.33 5.94 10.30
CA LEU A 31 3.86 7.16 9.70
C LEU A 31 4.55 8.09 10.73
N GLN A 32 4.58 7.71 12.02
CA GLN A 32 5.25 8.48 13.07
C GLN A 32 6.78 8.26 13.10
N LEU A 33 7.24 7.11 12.62
CA LEU A 33 8.67 6.84 12.47
C LEU A 33 9.17 7.33 11.12
N THR A 34 10.38 7.85 11.13
CA THR A 34 11.07 8.26 9.92
C THR A 34 11.50 7.04 9.08
N LYS A 35 11.78 7.27 7.81
CA LYS A 35 12.35 6.27 6.90
C LYS A 35 13.60 5.59 7.50
N ASP A 36 14.52 6.38 8.05
CA ASP A 36 15.77 5.83 8.62
C ASP A 36 15.53 4.96 9.84
N GLU A 37 14.54 5.28 10.67
CA GLU A 37 14.16 4.46 11.82
C GLU A 37 13.58 3.12 11.36
N TRP A 38 12.71 3.12 10.35
CA TRP A 38 12.20 1.88 9.75
C TRP A 38 13.29 1.04 9.10
N LEU A 39 14.22 1.67 8.37
CA LEU A 39 15.34 0.97 7.71
C LEU A 39 16.26 0.24 8.68
N ARG A 40 16.41 0.72 9.92
CA ARG A 40 17.19 0.01 10.97
C ARG A 40 16.56 -1.33 11.36
N LEU A 41 15.25 -1.48 11.15
CA LEU A 41 14.50 -2.71 11.46
C LEU A 41 14.38 -3.65 10.26
N ALA A 42 14.75 -3.20 9.09
CA ALA A 42 14.64 -3.98 7.86
C ALA A 42 15.69 -5.10 7.81
N SER A 43 15.32 -6.26 7.30
CA SER A 43 16.27 -7.33 6.99
C SER A 43 17.18 -6.93 5.81
N PRO A 44 18.31 -7.62 5.59
CA PRO A 44 19.12 -7.42 4.39
C PRO A 44 18.29 -7.57 3.11
N ARG A 45 18.72 -6.92 2.02
CA ARG A 45 18.02 -6.95 0.73
C ARG A 45 17.76 -8.38 0.26
N LEU A 46 16.48 -8.72 0.05
CA LEU A 46 16.03 -10.07 -0.29
C LEU A 46 16.04 -10.34 -1.80
N VAL A 47 15.88 -9.32 -2.63
CA VAL A 47 15.81 -9.43 -4.09
C VAL A 47 16.86 -8.53 -4.71
N LYS A 48 17.74 -9.11 -5.50
CA LYS A 48 18.89 -8.38 -6.11
C LYS A 48 18.49 -7.57 -7.33
N GLN A 49 17.61 -8.11 -8.18
CA GLN A 49 17.14 -7.44 -9.40
C GLN A 49 16.17 -6.30 -9.07
N PRO A 50 16.02 -5.29 -9.96
CA PRO A 50 14.96 -4.31 -9.86
C PRO A 50 13.57 -4.96 -9.89
N TYR A 51 12.63 -4.45 -9.09
CA TYR A 51 11.32 -5.09 -8.98
C TYR A 51 10.19 -4.13 -8.61
N LEU A 52 8.99 -4.53 -9.02
CA LEU A 52 7.72 -3.97 -8.62
C LEU A 52 7.06 -4.88 -7.58
N ILE A 53 6.55 -4.30 -6.50
CA ILE A 53 5.70 -4.99 -5.53
C ILE A 53 4.23 -4.89 -5.94
N LEU A 54 3.56 -6.04 -5.97
CA LEU A 54 2.10 -6.15 -5.97
C LEU A 54 1.65 -6.63 -4.60
N MET A 55 0.93 -5.78 -3.86
CA MET A 55 0.35 -6.14 -2.57
C MET A 55 -1.15 -5.85 -2.57
N LEU A 56 -1.95 -6.89 -2.73
CA LEU A 56 -3.40 -6.81 -2.71
C LEU A 56 -3.94 -7.53 -1.48
N LEU A 57 -4.85 -6.86 -0.77
CA LEU A 57 -5.69 -7.47 0.25
C LEU A 57 -6.91 -8.03 -0.45
N TYR A 58 -7.17 -9.31 -0.26
CA TYR A 58 -8.24 -10.06 -0.93
C TYR A 58 -8.04 -10.17 -2.45
N ASN A 59 -8.19 -11.36 -3.00
CA ASN A 59 -7.87 -11.69 -4.39
C ASN A 59 -8.97 -11.32 -5.40
N GLU A 60 -9.70 -10.26 -5.16
CA GLU A 60 -10.91 -9.96 -5.93
C GLU A 60 -10.65 -9.33 -7.29
N ASP A 61 -9.41 -8.90 -7.59
CA ASP A 61 -9.17 -8.14 -8.83
C ASP A 61 -8.02 -8.69 -9.68
N ASN A 62 -8.38 -9.53 -10.67
CA ASN A 62 -7.45 -9.99 -11.69
C ASN A 62 -6.88 -8.81 -12.52
N HIS A 63 -7.63 -7.71 -12.70
CA HIS A 63 -7.18 -6.55 -13.46
C HIS A 63 -6.01 -5.82 -12.79
N ALA A 64 -5.96 -5.76 -11.46
CA ALA A 64 -4.84 -5.16 -10.75
C ALA A 64 -3.52 -5.94 -10.96
N THR A 65 -3.60 -7.28 -11.06
CA THR A 65 -2.43 -8.11 -11.36
C THR A 65 -1.96 -7.91 -12.80
N GLU A 66 -2.87 -7.84 -13.77
CA GLU A 66 -2.56 -7.54 -15.17
C GLU A 66 -1.96 -6.14 -15.33
N TYR A 67 -2.53 -5.16 -14.63
CA TYR A 67 -2.03 -3.79 -14.59
C TYR A 67 -0.59 -3.72 -14.05
N ALA A 68 -0.34 -4.37 -12.91
CA ALA A 68 0.99 -4.45 -12.33
C ALA A 68 1.99 -5.15 -13.28
N ARG A 69 1.57 -6.19 -14.02
CA ARG A 69 2.41 -6.86 -15.01
C ARG A 69 2.79 -5.92 -16.15
N LYS A 70 1.82 -5.18 -16.71
CA LYS A 70 2.09 -4.19 -17.76
C LYS A 70 3.11 -3.13 -17.32
N ILE A 71 2.97 -2.60 -16.11
CA ILE A 71 3.94 -1.63 -15.56
C ILE A 71 5.32 -2.28 -15.41
N ALA A 72 5.38 -3.49 -14.85
CA ALA A 72 6.63 -4.19 -14.63
C ALA A 72 7.35 -4.46 -15.97
N ASP A 73 6.62 -4.89 -17.00
CA ASP A 73 7.19 -5.13 -18.34
C ASP A 73 7.70 -3.83 -18.99
N LYS A 74 6.90 -2.75 -18.93
CA LYS A 74 7.29 -1.43 -19.47
C LYS A 74 8.53 -0.85 -18.78
N LYS A 75 8.70 -1.11 -17.48
CA LYS A 75 9.85 -0.63 -16.68
C LYS A 75 11.02 -1.63 -16.61
N GLY A 76 10.90 -2.81 -17.17
CA GLY A 76 11.93 -3.86 -17.08
C GLY A 76 12.10 -4.41 -15.64
N LEU A 77 11.03 -4.44 -14.85
CA LEU A 77 11.03 -4.86 -13.46
C LEU A 77 10.52 -6.30 -13.31
N LYS A 78 11.03 -7.02 -12.31
CA LYS A 78 10.37 -8.25 -11.85
C LYS A 78 9.06 -7.90 -11.12
N LEU A 79 8.00 -8.67 -11.37
CA LEU A 79 6.76 -8.58 -10.63
C LEU A 79 6.80 -9.51 -9.41
N ILE A 80 6.86 -8.92 -8.22
CA ILE A 80 6.85 -9.63 -6.94
C ILE A 80 5.50 -9.44 -6.27
N LYS A 81 4.85 -10.53 -5.88
CA LYS A 81 3.61 -10.47 -5.08
C LYS A 81 3.92 -10.77 -3.62
N ILE A 82 3.41 -9.92 -2.74
CA ILE A 82 3.34 -10.17 -1.29
C ILE A 82 1.90 -10.58 -0.99
N SER A 83 1.68 -11.79 -0.50
CA SER A 83 0.34 -12.34 -0.29
C SER A 83 0.35 -13.45 0.76
N TRP A 84 -0.85 -13.81 1.23
CA TRP A 84 -1.11 -14.99 2.05
C TRP A 84 -1.32 -16.26 1.22
N GLU A 85 -1.39 -16.14 -0.11
CA GLU A 85 -1.56 -17.26 -1.03
C GLU A 85 -0.39 -18.23 -0.96
N MET A 86 -0.69 -19.52 -1.06
CA MET A 86 0.33 -20.56 -1.09
C MET A 86 0.81 -20.87 -2.52
N LYS A 87 0.03 -20.49 -3.53
CA LYS A 87 0.34 -20.75 -4.93
C LYS A 87 0.66 -19.45 -5.67
N LYS A 88 1.80 -19.44 -6.36
CA LYS A 88 2.23 -18.30 -7.17
C LYS A 88 1.33 -18.16 -8.42
N PRO A 89 0.70 -16.98 -8.64
CA PRO A 89 -0.04 -16.72 -9.88
C PRO A 89 0.86 -16.75 -11.11
N PRO A 90 0.34 -17.12 -12.30
CA PRO A 90 1.16 -17.25 -13.53
C PRO A 90 1.92 -15.98 -13.94
N MET A 91 1.28 -14.80 -13.79
CA MET A 91 1.86 -13.50 -14.18
C MET A 91 2.89 -12.95 -13.20
N VAL A 92 3.10 -13.59 -12.05
CA VAL A 92 3.98 -13.14 -10.99
C VAL A 92 5.31 -13.89 -11.08
N ASP A 93 6.42 -13.15 -11.09
CA ASP A 93 7.75 -13.76 -11.17
C ASP A 93 8.15 -14.41 -9.85
N GLN A 94 7.82 -13.77 -8.73
CA GLN A 94 8.15 -14.29 -7.39
C GLN A 94 7.03 -13.98 -6.40
N LEU A 95 6.69 -14.96 -5.54
CA LEU A 95 5.73 -14.84 -4.46
C LEU A 95 6.45 -14.89 -3.11
N PHE A 96 6.15 -13.91 -2.26
CA PHE A 96 6.56 -13.88 -0.86
C PHE A 96 5.35 -14.07 0.04
N THR A 97 5.38 -15.14 0.84
CA THR A 97 4.33 -15.49 1.82
C THR A 97 4.95 -15.60 3.21
N HIS A 98 4.16 -15.36 4.24
CA HIS A 98 4.55 -15.55 5.65
C HIS A 98 5.90 -14.93 6.01
N ARG A 99 6.13 -13.70 5.60
CA ARG A 99 7.37 -12.98 5.87
C ARG A 99 7.29 -12.24 7.21
N SER A 100 8.46 -12.08 7.84
CA SER A 100 8.59 -11.26 9.04
C SER A 100 8.34 -9.77 8.73
N PRO A 101 8.00 -8.94 9.72
CA PRO A 101 7.95 -7.49 9.54
C PRO A 101 9.27 -6.90 8.99
N ALA A 102 10.43 -7.43 9.40
CA ALA A 102 11.74 -7.01 8.90
C ALA A 102 11.91 -7.31 7.40
N ASP A 103 11.43 -8.46 6.93
CA ASP A 103 11.45 -8.82 5.51
C ASP A 103 10.48 -7.95 4.71
N PHE A 104 9.29 -7.66 5.25
CA PHE A 104 8.34 -6.75 4.65
C PHE A 104 8.96 -5.36 4.45
N LEU A 105 9.61 -4.81 5.48
CA LEU A 105 10.32 -3.53 5.39
C LEU A 105 11.42 -3.58 4.33
N SER A 106 12.22 -4.63 4.29
CA SER A 106 13.27 -4.81 3.30
C SER A 106 12.71 -4.86 1.88
N LEU A 107 11.59 -5.55 1.66
CA LEU A 107 10.96 -5.61 0.34
C LEU A 107 10.46 -4.22 -0.08
N PHE A 108 9.76 -3.49 0.78
CA PHE A 108 9.29 -2.15 0.45
C PHE A 108 10.43 -1.15 0.26
N ALA A 109 11.43 -1.19 1.13
CA ALA A 109 12.58 -0.27 1.07
C ALA A 109 13.39 -0.36 -0.22
N ASN A 110 13.41 -1.52 -0.86
CA ASN A 110 14.18 -1.78 -2.08
C ASN A 110 13.33 -1.92 -3.35
N ALA A 111 12.03 -1.68 -3.26
CA ALA A 111 11.14 -1.69 -4.43
C ALA A 111 11.37 -0.47 -5.32
N ASP A 112 11.33 -0.65 -6.62
CA ASP A 112 11.38 0.43 -7.62
C ASP A 112 9.99 0.98 -7.91
N PHE A 113 8.94 0.18 -7.69
CA PHE A 113 7.54 0.59 -7.83
C PHE A 113 6.62 -0.27 -6.97
N VAL A 114 5.47 0.27 -6.55
CA VAL A 114 4.47 -0.45 -5.76
C VAL A 114 3.08 -0.31 -6.38
N VAL A 115 2.37 -1.41 -6.53
CA VAL A 115 0.95 -1.46 -6.86
C VAL A 115 0.22 -2.11 -5.68
N THR A 116 -0.73 -1.40 -5.09
CA THR A 116 -1.39 -1.89 -3.86
C THR A 116 -2.83 -1.43 -3.74
N ASN A 117 -3.66 -2.21 -3.04
CA ASN A 117 -4.96 -1.80 -2.49
C ASN A 117 -4.96 -1.86 -0.96
N SER A 118 -3.78 -2.04 -0.35
CA SER A 118 -3.61 -2.12 1.10
C SER A 118 -3.28 -0.74 1.68
N PHE A 119 -3.98 -0.36 2.75
CA PHE A 119 -3.63 0.84 3.51
C PHE A 119 -2.17 0.84 3.97
N HIS A 120 -1.67 -0.28 4.53
CA HIS A 120 -0.27 -0.35 4.95
C HIS A 120 0.70 -0.41 3.76
N GLY A 121 0.29 -0.98 2.62
CA GLY A 121 1.06 -0.88 1.38
C GLY A 121 1.26 0.57 0.94
N LEU A 122 0.19 1.37 0.99
CA LEU A 122 0.24 2.82 0.75
C LEU A 122 1.11 3.54 1.79
N ALA A 123 0.85 3.33 3.09
CA ALA A 123 1.55 4.03 4.18
C ALA A 123 3.07 3.80 4.12
N PHE A 124 3.52 2.56 3.90
CA PHE A 124 4.94 2.26 3.75
C PHE A 124 5.53 2.73 2.42
N SER A 125 4.74 2.82 1.35
CA SER A 125 5.21 3.43 0.09
C SER A 125 5.51 4.92 0.29
N ILE A 126 4.64 5.65 0.98
CA ILE A 126 4.86 7.06 1.32
C ILE A 126 6.06 7.20 2.26
N ASN A 127 6.07 6.48 3.37
CA ASN A 127 7.11 6.61 4.40
C ASN A 127 8.51 6.27 3.88
N LEU A 128 8.61 5.24 3.03
CA LEU A 128 9.88 4.80 2.43
C LEU A 128 10.18 5.48 1.10
N GLU A 129 9.37 6.48 0.69
CA GLU A 129 9.55 7.27 -0.54
C GLU A 129 9.64 6.39 -1.80
N ARG A 130 8.70 5.46 -1.94
CA ARG A 130 8.61 4.60 -3.12
C ARG A 130 7.60 5.16 -4.11
N ASP A 131 7.90 5.05 -5.40
CA ASP A 131 6.91 5.29 -6.43
C ASP A 131 5.80 4.26 -6.33
N PHE A 132 4.55 4.71 -6.39
CA PHE A 132 3.42 3.81 -6.21
C PHE A 132 2.17 4.27 -6.96
N VAL A 133 1.25 3.33 -7.13
CA VAL A 133 -0.16 3.58 -7.43
C VAL A 133 -1.03 2.73 -6.50
N VAL A 134 -2.20 3.26 -6.20
CA VAL A 134 -3.22 2.57 -5.43
C VAL A 134 -4.36 2.17 -6.36
N VAL A 135 -4.72 0.90 -6.32
CA VAL A 135 -5.89 0.36 -6.99
C VAL A 135 -7.03 0.31 -5.97
N PRO A 136 -8.16 0.99 -6.19
CA PRO A 136 -9.25 0.99 -5.22
C PRO A 136 -9.84 -0.41 -5.09
N ARG A 137 -10.35 -0.70 -3.92
CA ARG A 137 -11.22 -1.86 -3.66
C ARG A 137 -12.65 -1.50 -4.00
N ASN A 138 -13.51 -2.50 -4.15
CA ASN A 138 -14.95 -2.29 -4.34
C ASN A 138 -15.59 -1.58 -3.15
N GLU A 139 -15.05 -1.83 -1.94
CA GLU A 139 -15.54 -1.25 -0.68
C GLU A 139 -14.38 -0.90 0.26
N PHE A 140 -14.63 -0.07 1.27
CA PHE A 140 -13.72 0.27 2.37
C PHE A 140 -12.43 0.99 1.95
N ASN A 141 -12.56 2.01 1.09
CA ASN A 141 -11.42 2.83 0.65
C ASN A 141 -11.18 4.07 1.54
N SER A 142 -12.06 4.39 2.50
CA SER A 142 -12.03 5.63 3.29
C SER A 142 -10.66 5.96 3.90
N ARG A 143 -9.96 4.97 4.46
CA ARG A 143 -8.62 5.18 5.03
C ARG A 143 -7.57 5.51 4.00
N ILE A 144 -7.66 4.89 2.83
CA ILE A 144 -6.74 5.13 1.70
C ILE A 144 -6.98 6.54 1.16
N GLU A 145 -8.23 6.90 0.90
CA GLU A 145 -8.63 8.21 0.38
C GLU A 145 -8.27 9.32 1.37
N SER A 146 -8.53 9.12 2.66
CA SER A 146 -8.16 10.05 3.72
C SER A 146 -6.64 10.27 3.78
N LEU A 147 -5.82 9.22 3.70
CA LEU A 147 -4.36 9.35 3.70
C LEU A 147 -3.86 10.04 2.43
N LEU A 148 -4.37 9.69 1.26
CA LEU A 148 -3.99 10.34 0.00
C LEU A 148 -4.34 11.84 0.03
N THR A 149 -5.50 12.20 0.60
CA THR A 149 -5.91 13.60 0.77
C THR A 149 -4.98 14.35 1.71
N LEU A 150 -4.64 13.77 2.86
CA LEU A 150 -3.71 14.36 3.83
C LEU A 150 -2.29 14.57 3.28
N THR A 151 -1.90 13.80 2.27
CA THR A 151 -0.55 13.85 1.67
C THR A 151 -0.51 14.50 0.28
N ASP A 152 -1.65 14.99 -0.21
CA ASP A 152 -1.80 15.60 -1.54
C ASP A 152 -1.36 14.66 -2.69
N LEU A 153 -1.75 13.37 -2.59
CA LEU A 153 -1.38 12.30 -3.52
C LEU A 153 -2.60 11.60 -4.15
N GLN A 154 -3.74 12.30 -4.28
CA GLN A 154 -4.98 11.73 -4.79
C GLN A 154 -4.84 11.18 -6.22
N GLU A 155 -3.95 11.76 -7.03
CA GLU A 155 -3.66 11.32 -8.40
C GLU A 155 -3.03 9.92 -8.47
N ARG A 156 -2.53 9.41 -7.33
CA ARG A 156 -2.01 8.04 -7.23
C ARG A 156 -3.11 6.98 -7.11
N LEU A 157 -4.36 7.37 -6.92
CA LEU A 157 -5.51 6.47 -6.95
C LEU A 157 -5.94 6.26 -8.40
N VAL A 158 -5.73 5.05 -8.93
CA VAL A 158 -6.03 4.72 -10.33
C VAL A 158 -7.24 3.81 -10.44
N SER A 159 -8.17 4.14 -11.36
CA SER A 159 -9.24 3.21 -11.74
C SER A 159 -8.67 2.08 -12.59
N THR A 160 -9.00 0.83 -12.25
CA THR A 160 -8.57 -0.34 -13.04
C THR A 160 -9.18 -0.35 -14.45
N GLU A 161 -10.33 0.28 -14.65
CA GLU A 161 -10.94 0.45 -15.96
C GLU A 161 -10.12 1.40 -16.86
N ASN A 162 -9.50 2.43 -16.28
CA ASN A 162 -8.59 3.34 -16.99
C ASN A 162 -7.17 2.77 -17.11
N ALA A 163 -6.84 1.73 -16.36
CA ALA A 163 -5.55 1.05 -16.45
C ALA A 163 -5.31 0.36 -17.80
N ALA A 164 -6.39 0.08 -18.55
CA ALA A 164 -6.30 -0.42 -19.92
C ALA A 164 -5.99 0.70 -20.95
N LEU A 165 -6.15 1.98 -20.57
CA LEU A 165 -6.03 3.14 -21.46
C LEU A 165 -4.78 3.99 -21.21
N ALA A 166 -3.96 3.70 -20.21
CA ALA A 166 -2.68 4.36 -19.99
C ALA A 166 -1.61 3.70 -20.89
N GLU A 167 -1.69 3.97 -22.19
CA GLU A 167 -0.61 3.76 -23.15
C GLU A 167 0.54 4.76 -22.96
#